data_63daa8ddc651a9ca85fdd630d9dfb289
#
_entry.id   63daa8ddc651a9ca85fdd630d9dfb289
#
_cell.length_a   1.000
_cell.length_b   1.000
_cell.length_c   1.000
_cell.angle_alpha   90.00
_cell.angle_beta   90.00
_cell.angle_gamma   90.00
#
_symmetry.space_group_name_H-M   'P 1'
#
loop_
_entity.id
_entity.type
_entity.pdbx_description
1 polymer ?
#
loop_
_entity_poly.entity_id
_entity_poly.type
_entity_poly.pdbx_seq_one_letter_code
_entity_poly.pdbx_strand_id
1 'polypeptide(L)'
;MSKKDATMKKTTVADGFYLYTFADYSEAHSNTITALVSRRDSQDKRALIIDPSYPEYAEQVKSDLQTQGITPEIIVLSHYHPDHAGGCAVLPQCRIYVHEQYEYNYDNCRVWEPGYTYLRPTHLIRGGDSLSFGDFTLKFHYAPGHSRCSIITGINGKTIQVGDLLMMGVDRKNTLPYIADGGSFEEHIKSLELIKELGPEAIILPHGGSIDNKNIIRDLVDDRVYYLEQVLNSKGALPVEKCLKNDISRYGNLEFHDTNIIYLL
;
A
#
# COMPACT_ATOMS: atom_id res chain seq x y z
N MET A 1 -3.03 -12.07 -19.01
CA MET A 1 -2.26 -13.03 -18.20
C MET A 1 -3.08 -13.28 -16.95
N SER A 2 -3.20 -14.51 -16.46
CA SER A 2 -3.88 -14.69 -15.16
C SER A 2 -2.94 -14.24 -14.05
N LYS A 3 -3.48 -13.79 -12.91
CA LYS A 3 -2.66 -13.40 -11.71
C LYS A 3 -1.69 -14.53 -11.28
N LYS A 4 -2.01 -15.80 -11.62
CA LYS A 4 -1.15 -16.97 -11.36
C LYS A 4 0.13 -17.00 -12.20
N ASP A 5 0.15 -16.34 -13.34
CA ASP A 5 1.27 -16.34 -14.29
C ASP A 5 2.18 -15.10 -14.13
N ALA A 6 1.87 -14.22 -13.15
CA ALA A 6 2.68 -13.04 -12.87
C ALA A 6 4.06 -13.45 -12.35
N THR A 7 5.11 -12.86 -12.94
CA THR A 7 6.49 -13.14 -12.52
C THR A 7 6.80 -12.41 -11.23
N MET A 8 7.16 -13.16 -10.19
CA MET A 8 7.63 -12.64 -8.92
C MET A 8 9.07 -12.16 -9.03
N LYS A 9 9.33 -10.91 -8.63
CA LYS A 9 10.67 -10.36 -8.44
C LYS A 9 10.91 -10.14 -6.94
N LYS A 10 11.93 -10.81 -6.37
CA LYS A 10 12.37 -10.57 -5.00
C LYS A 10 13.52 -9.56 -4.98
N THR A 11 13.40 -8.54 -4.16
CA THR A 11 14.45 -7.52 -3.93
C THR A 11 14.80 -7.49 -2.45
N THR A 12 16.09 -7.51 -2.12
CA THR A 12 16.58 -7.32 -0.74
C THR A 12 16.80 -5.84 -0.51
N VAL A 13 16.08 -5.25 0.45
CA VAL A 13 16.25 -3.84 0.87
C VAL A 13 17.34 -3.74 1.93
N ALA A 14 17.30 -4.64 2.89
CA ALA A 14 18.27 -4.78 3.96
C ALA A 14 18.26 -6.23 4.46
N ASP A 15 19.09 -6.56 5.42
CA ASP A 15 19.11 -7.88 6.02
C ASP A 15 17.77 -8.23 6.68
N GLY A 16 17.14 -9.32 6.23
CA GLY A 16 15.81 -9.72 6.66
C GLY A 16 14.67 -8.84 6.11
N PHE A 17 14.93 -7.89 5.23
CA PHE A 17 13.92 -6.99 4.66
C PHE A 17 13.80 -7.20 3.14
N TYR A 18 12.71 -7.77 2.70
CA TYR A 18 12.47 -8.16 1.31
C TYR A 18 11.21 -7.52 0.75
N LEU A 19 11.28 -7.17 -0.55
CA LEU A 19 10.12 -6.78 -1.35
C LEU A 19 9.90 -7.85 -2.42
N TYR A 20 8.67 -8.34 -2.53
CA TYR A 20 8.21 -9.22 -3.59
C TYR A 20 7.29 -8.43 -4.50
N THR A 21 7.74 -8.15 -5.71
CA THR A 21 6.99 -7.34 -6.68
C THR A 21 6.47 -8.21 -7.81
N PHE A 22 5.20 -8.06 -8.11
CA PHE A 22 4.48 -8.73 -9.18
C PHE A 22 4.02 -7.68 -10.19
N ALA A 23 4.55 -7.72 -11.40
CA ALA A 23 4.13 -6.81 -12.45
C ALA A 23 2.87 -7.37 -13.13
N ASP A 24 1.78 -6.62 -13.09
CA ASP A 24 0.58 -6.91 -13.83
C ASP A 24 0.37 -5.87 -14.94
N TYR A 25 0.79 -6.24 -16.14
CA TYR A 25 0.68 -5.34 -17.30
C TYR A 25 -0.76 -5.17 -17.79
N SER A 26 -1.69 -6.02 -17.36
CA SER A 26 -3.10 -5.90 -17.72
C SER A 26 -3.82 -4.83 -16.88
N GLU A 27 -3.34 -4.60 -15.67
CA GLU A 27 -3.87 -3.59 -14.73
C GLU A 27 -3.02 -2.30 -14.69
N ALA A 28 -1.97 -2.22 -15.51
CA ALA A 28 -1.03 -1.09 -15.61
C ALA A 28 -0.29 -0.75 -14.31
N HIS A 29 -0.39 -1.58 -13.26
CA HIS A 29 0.35 -1.41 -12.01
C HIS A 29 0.98 -2.71 -11.52
N SER A 30 1.89 -2.60 -10.56
CA SER A 30 2.51 -3.74 -9.89
C SER A 30 1.98 -3.85 -8.47
N ASN A 31 1.99 -5.08 -7.93
CA ASN A 31 1.70 -5.32 -6.52
C ASN A 31 3.01 -5.65 -5.80
N THR A 32 3.24 -5.04 -4.64
CA THR A 32 4.44 -5.24 -3.83
C THR A 32 4.08 -5.72 -2.44
N ILE A 33 4.52 -6.92 -2.10
CA ILE A 33 4.38 -7.50 -0.76
C ILE A 33 5.69 -7.26 -0.02
N THR A 34 5.62 -6.69 1.18
CA THR A 34 6.78 -6.50 2.05
C THR A 34 6.89 -7.64 3.04
N ALA A 35 8.08 -8.24 3.16
CA ALA A 35 8.37 -9.26 4.17
C ALA A 35 9.55 -8.86 5.05
N LEU A 36 9.30 -8.81 6.37
CA LEU A 36 10.30 -8.57 7.40
C LEU A 36 10.57 -9.89 8.13
N VAL A 37 11.79 -10.40 8.06
CA VAL A 37 12.18 -11.70 8.62
C VAL A 37 13.00 -11.51 9.87
N SER A 38 12.46 -11.95 11.01
CA SER A 38 13.19 -11.95 12.29
C SER A 38 14.35 -12.94 12.26
N ARG A 39 15.50 -12.52 12.78
CA ARG A 39 16.72 -13.35 12.90
C ARG A 39 17.13 -13.61 14.34
N ARG A 40 16.36 -13.13 15.32
CA ARG A 40 16.70 -13.29 16.74
C ARG A 40 16.79 -14.75 17.18
N ASP A 41 16.09 -15.64 16.47
CA ASP A 41 16.22 -17.07 16.66
C ASP A 41 16.65 -17.73 15.34
N SER A 42 17.84 -18.28 15.31
CA SER A 42 18.38 -18.94 14.12
C SER A 42 17.67 -20.26 13.79
N GLN A 43 16.94 -20.84 14.74
CA GLN A 43 16.22 -22.11 14.57
C GLN A 43 14.74 -21.91 14.19
N ASP A 44 14.13 -20.77 14.56
CA ASP A 44 12.71 -20.49 14.32
C ASP A 44 12.54 -19.12 13.61
N LYS A 45 12.86 -19.11 12.31
CA LYS A 45 12.75 -17.91 11.49
C LYS A 45 11.29 -17.58 11.21
N ARG A 46 10.88 -16.37 11.58
CA ARG A 46 9.51 -15.89 11.39
C ARG A 46 9.47 -14.67 10.51
N ALA A 47 8.37 -14.49 9.78
CA ALA A 47 8.13 -13.32 8.95
C ALA A 47 6.89 -12.53 9.39
N LEU A 48 7.01 -11.20 9.31
CA LEU A 48 5.91 -10.26 9.27
C LEU A 48 5.72 -9.84 7.83
N ILE A 49 4.49 -9.93 7.34
CA ILE A 49 4.10 -9.53 5.98
C ILE A 49 3.30 -8.24 6.06
N ILE A 50 3.64 -7.25 5.23
CA ILE A 50 2.79 -6.07 5.06
C ILE A 50 2.15 -6.16 3.68
N ASP A 51 0.81 -6.05 3.64
CA ASP A 51 -0.04 -6.16 2.45
C ASP A 51 0.22 -7.44 1.64
N PRO A 52 -0.35 -8.58 2.02
CA PRO A 52 -0.15 -9.85 1.31
C PRO A 52 -0.76 -9.89 -0.10
N SER A 53 -1.37 -8.81 -0.57
CA SER A 53 -1.92 -8.63 -1.91
C SER A 53 -3.04 -9.63 -2.23
N TYR A 54 -3.09 -10.12 -3.47
CA TYR A 54 -4.01 -11.17 -3.91
C TYR A 54 -3.57 -12.56 -3.44
N PRO A 55 -4.49 -13.53 -3.30
CA PRO A 55 -4.15 -14.89 -2.86
C PRO A 55 -3.08 -15.56 -3.72
N GLU A 56 -3.08 -15.34 -5.04
CA GLU A 56 -2.15 -15.94 -5.98
C GLU A 56 -0.71 -15.45 -5.76
N TYR A 57 -0.54 -14.19 -5.38
CA TYR A 57 0.77 -13.59 -5.08
C TYR A 57 1.24 -13.98 -3.68
N ALA A 58 0.33 -13.98 -2.70
CA ALA A 58 0.62 -14.42 -1.35
C ALA A 58 1.10 -15.87 -1.30
N GLU A 59 0.52 -16.78 -2.11
CA GLU A 59 0.93 -18.18 -2.18
C GLU A 59 2.36 -18.33 -2.70
N GLN A 60 2.77 -17.53 -3.70
CA GLN A 60 4.15 -17.54 -4.21
C GLN A 60 5.13 -17.05 -3.14
N VAL A 61 4.79 -15.97 -2.42
CA VAL A 61 5.64 -15.44 -1.32
C VAL A 61 5.73 -16.45 -0.18
N LYS A 62 4.61 -17.05 0.23
CA LYS A 62 4.55 -18.12 1.25
C LYS A 62 5.47 -19.28 0.86
N SER A 63 5.38 -19.75 -0.39
CA SER A 63 6.22 -20.84 -0.92
C SER A 63 7.71 -20.47 -0.85
N ASP A 64 8.09 -19.26 -1.30
CA ASP A 64 9.50 -18.81 -1.23
C ASP A 64 10.02 -18.75 0.20
N LEU A 65 9.22 -18.23 1.15
CA LEU A 65 9.58 -18.19 2.57
C LEU A 65 9.74 -19.60 3.17
N GLN A 66 8.82 -20.51 2.85
CA GLN A 66 8.85 -21.90 3.33
C GLN A 66 10.09 -22.67 2.84
N THR A 67 10.54 -22.45 1.60
CA THR A 67 11.79 -23.07 1.08
C THR A 67 13.02 -22.64 1.88
N GLN A 68 12.95 -21.49 2.57
CA GLN A 68 14.02 -20.94 3.41
C GLN A 68 13.82 -21.27 4.92
N GLY A 69 12.80 -22.10 5.25
CA GLY A 69 12.45 -22.43 6.63
C GLY A 69 11.88 -21.25 7.41
N ILE A 70 11.24 -20.30 6.72
CA ILE A 70 10.65 -19.09 7.32
C ILE A 70 9.13 -19.27 7.39
N THR A 71 8.57 -19.06 8.59
CA THR A 71 7.12 -19.15 8.83
C THR A 71 6.50 -17.76 8.97
N PRO A 72 5.51 -17.37 8.13
CA PRO A 72 4.73 -16.16 8.36
C PRO A 72 3.94 -16.23 9.67
N GLU A 73 4.01 -15.18 10.49
CA GLU A 73 3.38 -15.10 11.81
C GLU A 73 2.42 -13.91 11.93
N ILE A 74 2.79 -12.79 11.33
CA ILE A 74 2.04 -11.53 11.43
C ILE A 74 1.75 -10.99 10.03
N ILE A 75 0.56 -10.44 9.85
CA ILE A 75 0.18 -9.61 8.72
C ILE A 75 -0.18 -8.23 9.25
N VAL A 76 0.32 -7.19 8.59
CA VAL A 76 -0.11 -5.80 8.78
C VAL A 76 -0.75 -5.34 7.47
N LEU A 77 -1.96 -4.81 7.51
CA LEU A 77 -2.61 -4.21 6.35
C LEU A 77 -2.47 -2.70 6.40
N SER A 78 -1.98 -2.10 5.31
CA SER A 78 -1.98 -0.65 5.15
C SER A 78 -3.40 -0.11 5.11
N HIS A 79 -4.30 -0.84 4.48
CA HIS A 79 -5.75 -0.63 4.45
C HIS A 79 -6.47 -1.91 4.01
N TYR A 80 -7.80 -1.91 4.05
CA TYR A 80 -8.57 -3.11 3.76
C TYR A 80 -9.21 -3.03 2.36
N HIS A 81 -8.39 -3.11 1.29
CA HIS A 81 -8.84 -3.33 -0.08
C HIS A 81 -8.48 -4.75 -0.55
N PRO A 82 -9.15 -5.29 -1.60
CA PRO A 82 -8.97 -6.67 -2.04
C PRO A 82 -7.53 -7.03 -2.41
N ASP A 83 -6.85 -6.14 -3.09
CA ASP A 83 -5.48 -6.27 -3.57
C ASP A 83 -4.41 -6.05 -2.49
N HIS A 84 -4.82 -5.78 -1.25
CA HIS A 84 -4.00 -5.77 -0.04
C HIS A 84 -4.36 -6.90 0.92
N ALA A 85 -5.67 -7.16 1.11
CA ALA A 85 -6.18 -8.07 2.13
C ALA A 85 -6.51 -9.48 1.62
N GLY A 86 -6.67 -9.67 0.31
CA GLY A 86 -7.09 -10.96 -0.27
C GLY A 86 -6.14 -12.11 0.08
N GLY A 87 -4.85 -11.84 0.09
CA GLY A 87 -3.81 -12.82 0.43
C GLY A 87 -3.81 -13.29 1.89
N CYS A 88 -4.54 -12.62 2.80
CA CYS A 88 -4.69 -13.09 4.18
C CYS A 88 -5.27 -14.51 4.23
N ALA A 89 -6.17 -14.87 3.31
CA ALA A 89 -6.80 -16.18 3.26
C ALA A 89 -5.82 -17.34 3.05
N VAL A 90 -4.65 -17.07 2.47
CA VAL A 90 -3.58 -18.05 2.23
C VAL A 90 -2.71 -18.25 3.47
N LEU A 91 -2.80 -17.34 4.43
CA LEU A 91 -2.01 -17.28 5.66
C LEU A 91 -2.92 -17.22 6.92
N PRO A 92 -3.90 -18.14 7.07
CA PRO A 92 -4.96 -18.05 8.08
C PRO A 92 -4.45 -18.19 9.52
N GLN A 93 -3.22 -18.69 9.70
CA GLN A 93 -2.58 -18.84 11.01
C GLN A 93 -1.96 -17.53 11.51
N CYS A 94 -1.83 -16.51 10.64
CA CYS A 94 -1.20 -15.24 11.01
C CYS A 94 -2.13 -14.37 11.86
N ARG A 95 -1.54 -13.61 12.76
CA ARG A 95 -2.21 -12.49 13.43
C ARG A 95 -2.35 -11.34 12.45
N ILE A 96 -3.56 -10.87 12.20
CA ILE A 96 -3.85 -9.82 11.22
C ILE A 96 -4.09 -8.51 11.96
N TYR A 97 -3.26 -7.53 11.69
CA TYR A 97 -3.30 -6.17 12.22
C TYR A 97 -3.83 -5.21 11.17
N VAL A 98 -4.83 -4.40 11.52
CA VAL A 98 -5.40 -3.36 10.66
C VAL A 98 -5.88 -2.20 11.52
N HIS A 99 -6.01 -1.00 10.93
CA HIS A 99 -6.57 0.16 11.62
C HIS A 99 -8.03 -0.08 12.06
N GLU A 100 -8.41 0.43 13.24
CA GLU A 100 -9.74 0.23 13.84
C GLU A 100 -10.92 0.69 12.96
N GLN A 101 -10.71 1.56 11.98
CA GLN A 101 -11.72 2.03 11.02
C GLN A 101 -11.92 1.10 9.81
N TYR A 102 -11.54 -0.18 9.88
CA TYR A 102 -11.49 -1.10 8.74
C TYR A 102 -12.86 -1.61 8.27
N GLU A 103 -13.89 -1.59 9.13
CA GLU A 103 -15.15 -2.32 8.88
C GLU A 103 -15.83 -1.93 7.58
N TYR A 104 -15.89 -0.63 7.27
CA TYR A 104 -16.47 -0.15 6.02
C TYR A 104 -15.83 -0.81 4.78
N ASN A 105 -14.50 -0.81 4.72
CA ASN A 105 -13.78 -1.39 3.59
C ASN A 105 -13.87 -2.94 3.60
N TYR A 106 -13.81 -3.57 4.78
CA TYR A 106 -14.01 -5.02 4.93
C TYR A 106 -15.36 -5.49 4.38
N ASP A 107 -16.44 -4.77 4.69
CA ASP A 107 -17.78 -5.16 4.26
C ASP A 107 -17.94 -4.98 2.73
N ASN A 108 -17.25 -4.01 2.13
CA ASN A 108 -17.28 -3.74 0.70
C ASN A 108 -16.35 -4.63 -0.14
N CYS A 109 -15.30 -5.24 0.43
CA CYS A 109 -14.39 -6.12 -0.30
C CYS A 109 -15.10 -7.22 -1.09
N ARG A 110 -16.15 -7.81 -0.51
CA ARG A 110 -16.95 -8.86 -1.16
C ARG A 110 -17.79 -8.33 -2.34
N VAL A 111 -18.03 -7.04 -2.39
CA VAL A 111 -18.73 -6.39 -3.51
C VAL A 111 -17.75 -6.09 -4.63
N TRP A 112 -16.56 -5.59 -4.27
CA TRP A 112 -15.54 -5.23 -5.24
C TRP A 112 -14.88 -6.44 -5.90
N GLU A 113 -14.56 -7.48 -5.10
CA GLU A 113 -13.92 -8.71 -5.56
C GLU A 113 -14.58 -9.95 -4.90
N PRO A 114 -15.77 -10.36 -5.37
CA PRO A 114 -16.57 -11.40 -4.70
C PRO A 114 -15.96 -12.80 -4.77
N GLY A 115 -14.94 -13.00 -5.62
CA GLY A 115 -14.26 -14.30 -5.79
C GLY A 115 -13.30 -14.69 -4.68
N TYR A 116 -12.96 -13.75 -3.78
CA TYR A 116 -11.98 -14.00 -2.72
C TYR A 116 -12.62 -14.15 -1.35
N THR A 117 -11.86 -14.80 -0.45
CA THR A 117 -12.21 -14.92 0.97
C THR A 117 -11.45 -13.87 1.76
N TYR A 118 -12.19 -13.09 2.57
CA TYR A 118 -11.62 -12.05 3.41
C TYR A 118 -11.71 -12.43 4.88
N LEU A 119 -10.56 -12.46 5.57
CA LEU A 119 -10.47 -12.79 6.97
C LEU A 119 -10.64 -11.55 7.85
N ARG A 120 -11.41 -11.64 8.93
CA ARG A 120 -11.47 -10.56 9.91
C ARG A 120 -10.10 -10.37 10.58
N PRO A 121 -9.70 -9.11 10.86
CA PRO A 121 -8.49 -8.86 11.63
C PRO A 121 -8.60 -9.43 13.04
N THR A 122 -7.45 -9.82 13.59
CA THR A 122 -7.33 -10.33 14.96
C THR A 122 -6.88 -9.24 15.94
N HIS A 123 -6.29 -8.17 15.44
CA HIS A 123 -5.73 -7.05 16.22
C HIS A 123 -6.05 -5.74 15.53
N LEU A 124 -6.42 -4.74 16.34
CA LEU A 124 -6.68 -3.39 15.85
C LEU A 124 -5.52 -2.47 16.17
N ILE A 125 -5.20 -1.59 15.22
CA ILE A 125 -4.14 -0.57 15.30
C ILE A 125 -4.78 0.82 15.39
N ARG A 126 -4.12 1.71 16.13
CA ARG A 126 -4.41 3.15 16.16
C ARG A 126 -3.19 3.95 15.74
N GLY A 127 -3.41 5.18 15.30
CA GLY A 127 -2.32 6.12 15.07
C GLY A 127 -1.49 6.33 16.33
N GLY A 128 -0.16 6.18 16.20
CA GLY A 128 0.79 6.26 17.31
C GLY A 128 1.20 4.91 17.92
N ASP A 129 0.44 3.83 17.66
CA ASP A 129 0.81 2.49 18.09
C ASP A 129 2.13 2.04 17.46
N SER A 130 2.78 1.08 18.09
CA SER A 130 4.01 0.46 17.59
C SER A 130 4.01 -1.04 17.84
N LEU A 131 4.75 -1.77 17.01
CA LEU A 131 4.92 -3.21 17.07
C LEU A 131 6.40 -3.55 16.93
N SER A 132 6.93 -4.32 17.88
CA SER A 132 8.27 -4.89 17.77
C SER A 132 8.20 -6.31 17.20
N PHE A 133 8.98 -6.58 16.16
CA PHE A 133 9.06 -7.89 15.54
C PHE A 133 10.51 -8.21 15.20
N GLY A 134 11.13 -9.09 15.98
CA GLY A 134 12.55 -9.40 15.83
C GLY A 134 13.42 -8.14 15.94
N ASP A 135 14.16 -7.86 14.88
CA ASP A 135 15.05 -6.70 14.76
C ASP A 135 14.34 -5.47 14.18
N PHE A 136 13.04 -5.58 13.94
CA PHE A 136 12.23 -4.51 13.37
C PHE A 136 11.36 -3.86 14.43
N THR A 137 11.27 -2.53 14.35
CA THR A 137 10.29 -1.72 15.07
C THR A 137 9.41 -1.03 14.06
N LEU A 138 8.11 -1.34 14.11
CA LEU A 138 7.10 -0.70 13.29
C LEU A 138 6.41 0.38 14.11
N LYS A 139 6.15 1.54 13.48
CA LYS A 139 5.34 2.61 14.04
C LYS A 139 4.21 2.94 13.07
N PHE A 140 2.99 2.96 13.58
CA PHE A 140 1.80 3.17 12.78
C PHE A 140 1.33 4.62 12.85
N HIS A 141 1.05 5.21 11.70
CA HIS A 141 0.49 6.55 11.59
C HIS A 141 -0.85 6.46 10.88
N TYR A 142 -1.91 6.93 11.53
CA TYR A 142 -3.21 7.02 10.87
C TYR A 142 -3.13 8.04 9.75
N ALA A 143 -3.47 7.62 8.55
CA ALA A 143 -3.28 8.37 7.32
C ALA A 143 -4.45 8.12 6.35
N PRO A 144 -5.68 8.55 6.73
CA PRO A 144 -6.87 8.36 5.91
C PRO A 144 -6.84 9.21 4.65
N GLY A 145 -7.78 8.97 3.76
CA GLY A 145 -7.97 9.76 2.55
C GLY A 145 -8.13 8.92 1.30
N HIS A 146 -7.26 7.93 1.05
CA HIS A 146 -7.53 6.89 0.06
C HIS A 146 -8.65 5.96 0.54
N SER A 147 -8.58 5.54 1.79
CA SER A 147 -9.64 4.83 2.50
C SER A 147 -9.70 5.28 3.96
N ARG A 148 -10.82 4.94 4.66
CA ARG A 148 -11.00 5.29 6.08
C ARG A 148 -9.98 4.62 7.00
N CYS A 149 -9.47 3.45 6.63
CA CYS A 149 -8.57 2.65 7.45
C CYS A 149 -7.10 2.73 7.04
N SER A 150 -6.75 3.65 6.14
CA SER A 150 -5.37 3.79 5.67
C SER A 150 -4.42 4.18 6.78
N ILE A 151 -3.25 3.51 6.81
CA ILE A 151 -2.12 3.81 7.68
C ILE A 151 -0.82 3.89 6.89
N ILE A 152 0.09 4.71 7.39
CA ILE A 152 1.50 4.65 7.04
C ILE A 152 2.21 3.78 8.07
N THR A 153 3.00 2.80 7.61
CA THR A 153 3.80 1.95 8.48
C THR A 153 5.27 2.35 8.42
N GLY A 154 5.76 2.98 9.47
CA GLY A 154 7.20 3.26 9.65
C GLY A 154 7.97 1.99 10.00
N ILE A 155 9.12 1.77 9.40
CA ILE A 155 9.99 0.61 9.62
C ILE A 155 11.38 1.12 10.04
N ASN A 156 11.79 0.80 11.27
CA ASN A 156 13.06 1.20 11.88
C ASN A 156 13.37 2.70 11.79
N GLY A 157 12.34 3.55 11.73
CA GLY A 157 12.46 5.01 11.71
C GLY A 157 13.06 5.61 10.43
N LYS A 158 13.30 4.82 9.38
CA LYS A 158 13.98 5.25 8.15
C LYS A 158 13.15 5.04 6.89
N THR A 159 12.51 3.91 6.79
CA THR A 159 11.66 3.53 5.67
C THR A 159 10.20 3.59 6.10
N ILE A 160 9.31 4.04 5.22
CA ILE A 160 7.88 3.96 5.44
C ILE A 160 7.18 3.25 4.28
N GLN A 161 6.19 2.42 4.59
CA GLN A 161 5.22 1.95 3.61
C GLN A 161 3.99 2.84 3.67
N VAL A 162 3.59 3.39 2.51
CA VAL A 162 2.63 4.50 2.44
C VAL A 162 1.22 4.09 2.05
N GLY A 163 0.97 2.77 1.86
CA GLY A 163 -0.31 2.32 1.30
C GLY A 163 -0.56 2.99 -0.05
N ASP A 164 -1.83 3.17 -0.39
CA ASP A 164 -2.24 3.77 -1.66
C ASP A 164 -2.37 5.29 -1.63
N LEU A 165 -1.72 5.94 -0.66
CA LEU A 165 -1.53 7.38 -0.70
C LEU A 165 -0.67 7.82 -1.89
N LEU A 166 0.30 6.97 -2.27
CA LEU A 166 1.16 7.15 -3.44
C LEU A 166 1.24 5.85 -4.23
N MET A 167 1.01 5.92 -5.52
CA MET A 167 1.09 4.80 -6.46
C MET A 167 1.88 5.18 -7.70
N MET A 168 2.48 4.18 -8.36
CA MET A 168 3.14 4.32 -9.66
C MET A 168 2.79 3.14 -10.56
N GLY A 169 2.61 3.40 -11.84
CA GLY A 169 2.40 2.37 -12.85
C GLY A 169 3.64 1.50 -13.10
N VAL A 170 3.44 0.37 -13.77
CA VAL A 170 4.54 -0.53 -14.21
C VAL A 170 5.51 0.17 -15.16
N ASP A 171 5.04 1.17 -15.90
CA ASP A 171 5.81 2.04 -16.80
C ASP A 171 6.50 3.22 -16.08
N ARG A 172 6.47 3.21 -14.73
CA ARG A 172 7.03 4.24 -13.84
C ARG A 172 6.36 5.60 -13.98
N LYS A 173 5.17 5.67 -14.56
CA LYS A 173 4.35 6.89 -14.56
C LYS A 173 3.71 7.10 -13.19
N ASN A 174 3.44 8.35 -12.92
CA ASN A 174 2.71 8.78 -11.74
C ASN A 174 1.25 8.36 -11.86
N THR A 175 0.76 7.49 -10.99
CA THR A 175 -0.68 7.19 -10.90
C THR A 175 -1.39 8.31 -10.18
N LEU A 176 -2.55 8.75 -10.69
CA LEU A 176 -3.39 9.72 -9.97
C LEU A 176 -3.85 9.14 -8.63
N PRO A 177 -4.04 9.99 -7.59
CA PRO A 177 -4.73 9.55 -6.38
C PRO A 177 -6.09 8.93 -6.72
N TYR A 178 -6.45 7.88 -6.01
CA TYR A 178 -7.78 7.28 -6.08
C TYR A 178 -8.51 7.58 -4.77
N ILE A 179 -9.56 8.42 -4.85
CA ILE A 179 -10.38 8.84 -3.73
C ILE A 179 -11.77 8.25 -3.93
N ALA A 180 -12.00 7.11 -3.36
CA ALA A 180 -13.28 6.41 -3.41
C ALA A 180 -13.47 5.64 -2.09
N ASP A 181 -14.56 4.89 -1.98
CA ASP A 181 -14.72 3.87 -0.96
C ASP A 181 -14.60 4.40 0.49
N GLY A 182 -15.18 5.58 0.70
CA GLY A 182 -15.16 6.27 1.97
C GLY A 182 -13.88 7.10 2.22
N GLY A 183 -13.12 7.37 1.17
CA GLY A 183 -11.99 8.31 1.20
C GLY A 183 -12.42 9.77 1.33
N SER A 184 -11.43 10.67 1.41
CA SER A 184 -11.62 12.11 1.51
C SER A 184 -10.43 12.84 0.91
N PHE A 185 -10.70 13.84 0.09
CA PHE A 185 -9.66 14.69 -0.52
C PHE A 185 -8.83 15.42 0.53
N GLU A 186 -9.49 16.05 1.51
CA GLU A 186 -8.83 16.83 2.55
C GLU A 186 -7.98 15.95 3.47
N GLU A 187 -8.47 14.76 3.79
CA GLU A 187 -7.71 13.80 4.59
C GLU A 187 -6.54 13.24 3.80
N HIS A 188 -6.71 12.97 2.49
CA HIS A 188 -5.62 12.48 1.65
C HIS A 188 -4.49 13.51 1.52
N ILE A 189 -4.82 14.80 1.33
CA ILE A 189 -3.84 15.88 1.32
C ILE A 189 -3.06 15.92 2.65
N LYS A 190 -3.75 15.87 3.80
CA LYS A 190 -3.10 15.84 5.11
C LYS A 190 -2.19 14.62 5.29
N SER A 191 -2.63 13.46 4.80
CA SER A 191 -1.85 12.23 4.86
C SER A 191 -0.62 12.25 3.95
N LEU A 192 -0.71 12.92 2.80
CA LEU A 192 0.43 13.19 1.93
C LEU A 192 1.44 14.15 2.58
N GLU A 193 0.96 15.23 3.21
CA GLU A 193 1.84 16.15 3.95
C GLU A 193 2.53 15.45 5.13
N LEU A 194 1.85 14.53 5.82
CA LEU A 194 2.45 13.71 6.87
C LEU A 194 3.65 12.89 6.36
N ILE A 195 3.64 12.41 5.10
CA ILE A 195 4.82 11.75 4.51
C ILE A 195 6.03 12.69 4.50
N LYS A 196 5.83 13.97 4.16
CA LYS A 196 6.92 14.97 4.18
C LYS A 196 7.40 15.27 5.59
N GLU A 197 6.48 15.37 6.56
CA GLU A 197 6.80 15.61 7.97
C GLU A 197 7.61 14.47 8.58
N LEU A 198 7.28 13.22 8.22
CA LEU A 198 8.02 12.04 8.66
C LEU A 198 9.45 11.99 8.08
N GLY A 199 9.69 12.63 6.94
CA GLY A 199 10.99 12.80 6.31
C GLY A 199 11.74 11.49 6.03
N PRO A 200 11.12 10.46 5.45
CA PRO A 200 11.72 9.15 5.28
C PRO A 200 12.97 9.19 4.40
N GLU A 201 13.89 8.24 4.62
CA GLU A 201 15.01 7.98 3.71
C GLU A 201 14.54 7.21 2.46
N ALA A 202 13.55 6.34 2.63
CA ALA A 202 12.92 5.58 1.55
C ALA A 202 11.43 5.39 1.79
N ILE A 203 10.65 5.25 0.70
CA ILE A 203 9.24 4.83 0.74
C ILE A 203 9.05 3.52 -0.01
N ILE A 204 8.09 2.73 0.45
CA ILE A 204 7.60 1.55 -0.24
C ILE A 204 6.18 1.85 -0.70
N LEU A 205 5.95 1.62 -1.98
CA LEU A 205 4.66 1.73 -2.65
C LEU A 205 4.11 0.31 -2.84
N PRO A 206 2.93 -0.02 -2.35
CA PRO A 206 2.27 -1.28 -2.70
C PRO A 206 2.12 -1.43 -4.22
N HIS A 207 1.88 -0.30 -4.91
CA HIS A 207 1.89 -0.21 -6.37
C HIS A 207 3.08 0.66 -6.82
N GLY A 208 4.20 0.01 -7.23
CA GLY A 208 5.36 0.72 -7.76
C GLY A 208 6.73 0.36 -7.15
N GLY A 209 6.77 -0.48 -6.10
CA GLY A 209 8.02 -0.92 -5.46
C GLY A 209 8.59 0.08 -4.46
N SER A 210 9.87 0.44 -4.54
CA SER A 210 10.51 1.35 -3.58
C SER A 210 11.17 2.55 -4.25
N ILE A 211 11.27 3.65 -3.48
CA ILE A 211 11.96 4.89 -3.86
C ILE A 211 12.81 5.33 -2.66
N ASP A 212 14.12 5.50 -2.88
CA ASP A 212 15.13 5.87 -1.87
C ASP A 212 15.76 7.25 -2.12
N ASN A 213 15.06 8.11 -2.85
CA ASN A 213 15.49 9.47 -3.17
C ASN A 213 14.52 10.49 -2.56
N LYS A 214 14.98 11.25 -1.56
CA LYS A 214 14.16 12.24 -0.84
C LYS A 214 13.56 13.34 -1.74
N ASN A 215 14.28 13.75 -2.79
CA ASN A 215 13.76 14.76 -3.71
C ASN A 215 12.63 14.18 -4.56
N ILE A 216 12.80 12.95 -5.07
CA ILE A 216 11.74 12.26 -5.81
C ILE A 216 10.52 12.04 -4.91
N ILE A 217 10.72 11.62 -3.65
CA ILE A 217 9.62 11.44 -2.70
C ILE A 217 8.84 12.73 -2.51
N ARG A 218 9.55 13.86 -2.29
CA ARG A 218 8.91 15.17 -2.14
C ARG A 218 8.16 15.58 -3.40
N ASP A 219 8.78 15.44 -4.57
CA ASP A 219 8.16 15.81 -5.85
C ASP A 219 6.89 14.98 -6.12
N LEU A 220 6.89 13.70 -5.75
CA LEU A 220 5.72 12.83 -5.86
C LEU A 220 4.59 13.29 -4.94
N VAL A 221 4.88 13.64 -3.71
CA VAL A 221 3.90 14.16 -2.76
C VAL A 221 3.33 15.49 -3.25
N ASP A 222 4.20 16.46 -3.58
CA ASP A 222 3.79 17.79 -4.04
C ASP A 222 2.94 17.73 -5.32
N ASP A 223 3.22 16.77 -6.19
CA ASP A 223 2.47 16.54 -7.42
C ASP A 223 1.04 16.06 -7.14
N ARG A 224 0.85 15.14 -6.17
CA ARG A 224 -0.48 14.64 -5.78
C ARG A 224 -1.27 15.67 -4.98
N VAL A 225 -0.61 16.38 -4.08
CA VAL A 225 -1.24 17.48 -3.34
C VAL A 225 -1.76 18.53 -4.31
N TYR A 226 -0.93 18.94 -5.28
CA TYR A 226 -1.34 19.90 -6.32
C TYR A 226 -2.59 19.42 -7.08
N TYR A 227 -2.59 18.17 -7.56
CA TYR A 227 -3.74 17.60 -8.25
C TYR A 227 -5.01 17.64 -7.40
N LEU A 228 -4.94 17.16 -6.16
CA LEU A 228 -6.11 17.13 -5.26
C LEU A 228 -6.64 18.53 -4.96
N GLU A 229 -5.76 19.49 -4.76
CA GLU A 229 -6.14 20.90 -4.54
C GLU A 229 -6.83 21.51 -5.78
N GLN A 230 -6.34 21.22 -7.01
CA GLN A 230 -7.00 21.71 -8.22
C GLN A 230 -8.40 21.13 -8.38
N VAL A 231 -8.58 19.84 -8.09
CA VAL A 231 -9.90 19.18 -8.15
C VAL A 231 -10.85 19.79 -7.11
N LEU A 232 -10.40 19.95 -5.85
CA LEU A 232 -11.18 20.58 -4.77
C LEU A 232 -11.57 22.02 -5.11
N ASN A 233 -10.59 22.86 -5.47
CA ASN A 233 -10.80 24.29 -5.71
C ASN A 233 -11.73 24.53 -6.91
N SER A 234 -11.68 23.68 -7.92
CA SER A 234 -12.57 23.75 -9.08
C SER A 234 -13.92 23.08 -8.86
N LYS A 235 -14.10 22.38 -7.72
CA LYS A 235 -15.27 21.50 -7.47
C LYS A 235 -15.47 20.48 -8.60
N GLY A 236 -14.37 19.91 -9.10
CA GLY A 236 -14.40 18.96 -10.20
C GLY A 236 -14.70 19.55 -11.58
N ALA A 237 -14.74 20.88 -11.74
CA ALA A 237 -15.11 21.52 -13.01
C ALA A 237 -13.96 21.58 -14.04
N LEU A 238 -12.71 21.34 -13.63
CA LEU A 238 -11.56 21.35 -14.52
C LEU A 238 -11.32 19.97 -15.14
N PRO A 239 -10.96 19.91 -16.44
CA PRO A 239 -10.50 18.65 -17.03
C PRO A 239 -9.15 18.25 -16.43
N VAL A 240 -8.82 16.95 -16.49
CA VAL A 240 -7.63 16.37 -15.84
C VAL A 240 -6.34 17.12 -16.19
N GLU A 241 -6.14 17.50 -17.44
CA GLU A 241 -4.93 18.19 -17.93
C GLU A 241 -4.68 19.53 -17.22
N LYS A 242 -5.75 20.16 -16.72
CA LYS A 242 -5.65 21.43 -15.98
C LYS A 242 -5.43 21.22 -14.48
N CYS A 243 -5.62 20.00 -14.00
CA CYS A 243 -5.35 19.62 -12.62
C CYS A 243 -3.92 19.08 -12.42
N LEU A 244 -3.15 18.83 -13.49
CA LEU A 244 -1.81 18.26 -13.41
C LEU A 244 -0.73 19.36 -13.30
N LYS A 245 0.29 19.09 -12.46
CA LYS A 245 1.46 19.96 -12.28
C LYS A 245 2.46 19.83 -13.44
N ASN A 246 2.54 18.65 -14.05
CA ASN A 246 3.48 18.29 -15.10
C ASN A 246 2.75 17.90 -16.39
N ASP A 247 3.49 17.60 -17.46
CA ASP A 247 2.95 17.10 -18.71
C ASP A 247 2.17 15.79 -18.51
N ILE A 248 1.01 15.66 -19.15
CA ILE A 248 0.10 14.54 -19.00
C ILE A 248 0.74 13.18 -19.32
N SER A 249 1.76 13.14 -20.20
CA SER A 249 2.47 11.91 -20.53
C SER A 249 3.21 11.26 -19.35
N ARG A 250 3.42 12.03 -18.26
CA ARG A 250 4.04 11.54 -17.03
C ARG A 250 3.07 10.81 -16.10
N TYR A 251 1.79 10.80 -16.44
CA TYR A 251 0.73 10.23 -15.60
C TYR A 251 0.11 9.00 -16.23
N GLY A 252 -0.32 8.08 -15.37
CA GLY A 252 -1.15 6.92 -15.69
C GLY A 252 -2.46 6.96 -14.91
N ASN A 253 -3.38 6.06 -15.27
CA ASN A 253 -4.70 5.93 -14.63
C ASN A 253 -5.48 7.25 -14.60
N LEU A 254 -5.51 7.94 -15.75
CA LEU A 254 -6.19 9.24 -15.87
C LEU A 254 -7.69 9.14 -15.63
N GLU A 255 -8.29 7.98 -15.84
CA GLU A 255 -9.69 7.64 -15.55
C GLU A 255 -10.04 7.80 -14.06
N PHE A 256 -9.07 7.76 -13.16
CA PHE A 256 -9.31 8.05 -11.75
C PHE A 256 -9.79 9.48 -11.52
N HIS A 257 -9.52 10.40 -12.45
CA HIS A 257 -10.04 11.76 -12.36
C HIS A 257 -11.57 11.79 -12.37
N ASP A 258 -12.19 11.07 -13.30
CA ASP A 258 -13.66 11.00 -13.41
C ASP A 258 -14.27 10.33 -12.17
N THR A 259 -13.64 9.26 -11.69
CA THR A 259 -14.05 8.59 -10.44
C THR A 259 -13.97 9.55 -9.25
N ASN A 260 -12.84 10.25 -9.11
CA ASN A 260 -12.63 11.20 -8.01
C ASN A 260 -13.68 12.33 -8.02
N ILE A 261 -14.09 12.85 -9.20
CA ILE A 261 -15.13 13.87 -9.31
C ILE A 261 -16.49 13.35 -8.82
N ILE A 262 -16.84 12.10 -9.15
CA ILE A 262 -18.11 11.49 -8.68
C ILE A 262 -18.16 11.45 -7.15
N TYR A 263 -17.06 11.17 -6.49
CA TYR A 263 -16.99 11.10 -5.02
C TYR A 263 -16.78 12.46 -4.33
N LEU A 264 -16.52 13.51 -5.10
CA LEU A 264 -16.44 14.88 -4.61
C LEU A 264 -17.83 15.54 -4.50
N LEU A 265 -18.77 15.16 -5.38
CA LEU A 265 -20.12 15.72 -5.49
C LEU A 265 -21.13 15.01 -4.58
#